data_6edc239dea8502e9b8eaf9fcbcaa288e
#
_entry.id   6edc239dea8502e9b8eaf9fcbcaa288e
#
_cell.length_a   1.000
_cell.length_b   1.000
_cell.length_c   1.000
_cell.angle_alpha   90.00
_cell.angle_beta   90.00
_cell.angle_gamma   90.00
#
_symmetry.space_group_name_H-M   'P 1'
#
loop_
_entity.id
_entity.type
_entity.pdbx_description
1 polymer ?
#
loop_
_entity_poly.entity_id
_entity_poly.type
_entity_poly.pdbx_seq_one_letter_code
_entity_poly.pdbx_strand_id
1 'polypeptide(L)'
;MAAVYSGVDGIHASINGLGERTGNVATEEVAAALEILLNVDTGINLEEIDSITKMVEEITNIPIHNNKPVTGKRLFWLESGVPVQAKTRLEEGGIAAAMTPYLAEIVGRENTKIVLGGSSGKENIQIYLEGLNLPYKDEDIDKLVEKVKLEGRKHRRVLTEEEFLDIYNDIVK
;
A
#
# COMPACT_ATOMS: atom_id res chain seq x y z
N MET A 1 -0.45 15.43 17.90
CA MET A 1 -0.97 14.59 19.03
C MET A 1 -0.71 15.28 20.39
N ALA A 2 0.52 15.55 20.81
CA ALA A 2 0.78 16.19 22.13
C ALA A 2 0.01 17.50 22.35
N ALA A 3 -0.08 18.36 21.34
CA ALA A 3 -0.85 19.60 21.41
C ALA A 3 -2.34 19.36 21.66
N VAL A 4 -2.93 18.33 21.01
CA VAL A 4 -4.33 17.94 21.21
C VAL A 4 -4.57 17.50 22.65
N TYR A 5 -3.69 16.67 23.21
CA TYR A 5 -3.77 16.30 24.63
C TYR A 5 -3.61 17.50 25.58
N SER A 6 -2.93 18.57 25.15
CA SER A 6 -2.78 19.82 25.90
C SER A 6 -3.96 20.77 25.72
N GLY A 7 -4.99 20.38 24.96
CA GLY A 7 -6.25 21.14 24.85
C GLY A 7 -6.21 22.28 23.83
N VAL A 8 -5.51 22.13 22.69
CA VAL A 8 -5.64 23.10 21.58
C VAL A 8 -6.98 22.98 20.89
N ASP A 9 -7.56 24.11 20.49
CA ASP A 9 -8.86 24.16 19.81
C ASP A 9 -8.75 24.00 18.28
N GLY A 10 -7.55 24.18 17.70
CA GLY A 10 -7.36 24.09 16.25
C GLY A 10 -5.92 23.83 15.86
N ILE A 11 -5.74 23.25 14.67
CA ILE A 11 -4.45 22.89 14.11
C ILE A 11 -4.36 23.47 12.70
N HIS A 12 -3.27 24.18 12.41
CA HIS A 12 -2.95 24.57 11.03
C HIS A 12 -2.26 23.39 10.33
N ALA A 13 -2.86 22.96 9.23
CA ALA A 13 -2.36 21.84 8.42
C ALA A 13 -2.57 22.16 6.93
N SER A 14 -1.94 21.39 6.05
CA SER A 14 -2.14 21.50 4.60
C SER A 14 -2.20 20.12 3.96
N ILE A 15 -2.93 19.98 2.86
CA ILE A 15 -3.00 18.74 2.11
C ILE A 15 -1.59 18.39 1.59
N ASN A 16 -1.19 17.12 1.69
CA ASN A 16 0.13 16.60 1.39
C ASN A 16 1.27 17.21 2.22
N GLY A 17 0.95 18.02 3.22
CA GLY A 17 1.92 18.74 4.03
C GLY A 17 2.62 19.88 3.28
N LEU A 18 2.04 20.38 2.19
CA LEU A 18 2.63 21.44 1.38
C LEU A 18 2.77 22.74 2.15
N GLY A 19 3.86 23.49 1.89
CA GLY A 19 4.12 24.78 2.52
C GLY A 19 5.56 25.22 2.29
N GLU A 20 5.92 26.36 2.86
CA GLU A 20 7.29 26.89 2.75
C GLU A 20 8.32 25.98 3.44
N ARG A 21 9.53 25.98 2.94
CA ARG A 21 10.69 25.22 3.43
C ARG A 21 10.41 23.71 3.46
N THR A 22 10.25 23.12 4.64
CA THR A 22 9.96 21.70 4.84
C THR A 22 8.47 21.38 4.75
N GLY A 23 7.60 22.37 4.58
CA GLY A 23 6.15 22.24 4.54
C GLY A 23 5.49 22.36 5.92
N ASN A 24 4.22 22.03 5.95
CA ASN A 24 3.36 21.99 7.14
C ASN A 24 3.12 20.55 7.59
N VAL A 25 2.44 20.37 8.72
CA VAL A 25 1.86 19.07 9.06
C VAL A 25 0.80 18.69 8.02
N ALA A 26 0.77 17.44 7.61
CA ALA A 26 -0.18 16.97 6.61
C ALA A 26 -1.58 16.80 7.21
N THR A 27 -2.59 17.42 6.61
CA THR A 27 -4.00 17.35 7.06
C THR A 27 -4.48 15.91 7.17
N GLU A 28 -4.19 15.10 6.15
CA GLU A 28 -4.57 13.69 6.07
C GLU A 28 -3.96 12.85 7.20
N GLU A 29 -2.71 13.13 7.58
CA GLU A 29 -2.04 12.42 8.66
C GLU A 29 -2.62 12.82 10.03
N VAL A 30 -2.93 14.09 10.21
CA VAL A 30 -3.55 14.59 11.45
C VAL A 30 -4.97 14.05 11.60
N ALA A 31 -5.79 14.14 10.54
CA ALA A 31 -7.17 13.65 10.58
C ALA A 31 -7.23 12.15 10.86
N ALA A 32 -6.48 11.34 10.12
CA ALA A 32 -6.43 9.90 10.33
C ALA A 32 -5.92 9.54 11.75
N ALA A 33 -4.91 10.25 12.26
CA ALA A 33 -4.41 10.00 13.60
C ALA A 33 -5.42 10.38 14.69
N LEU A 34 -6.15 11.49 14.54
CA LEU A 34 -7.17 11.90 15.50
C LEU A 34 -8.35 10.94 15.55
N GLU A 35 -8.87 10.56 14.38
CA GLU A 35 -10.04 9.69 14.31
C GLU A 35 -9.71 8.23 14.63
N ILE A 36 -8.64 7.66 14.03
CA ILE A 36 -8.34 6.24 14.19
C ILE A 36 -7.69 5.93 15.54
N LEU A 37 -6.76 6.78 16.02
CA LEU A 37 -6.00 6.50 17.24
C LEU A 37 -6.63 7.11 18.49
N LEU A 38 -7.32 8.25 18.37
CA LEU A 38 -7.87 8.97 19.51
C LEU A 38 -9.40 8.97 19.56
N ASN A 39 -10.06 8.43 18.53
CA ASN A 39 -11.51 8.44 18.39
C ASN A 39 -12.11 9.87 18.54
N VAL A 40 -11.41 10.86 17.97
CA VAL A 40 -11.82 12.26 17.94
C VAL A 40 -12.42 12.53 16.57
N ASP A 41 -13.70 12.92 16.53
CA ASP A 41 -14.37 13.35 15.29
C ASP A 41 -13.79 14.68 14.83
N THR A 42 -13.17 14.68 13.65
CA THR A 42 -12.62 15.89 13.01
C THR A 42 -13.62 16.56 12.08
N GLY A 43 -14.71 15.90 11.73
CA GLY A 43 -15.66 16.30 10.69
C GLY A 43 -15.08 16.17 9.26
N ILE A 44 -13.90 15.57 9.09
CA ILE A 44 -13.28 15.33 7.78
C ILE A 44 -13.73 13.96 7.28
N ASN A 45 -14.23 13.90 6.04
CA ASN A 45 -14.51 12.61 5.40
C ASN A 45 -13.20 11.93 5.01
N LEU A 46 -12.76 10.93 5.80
CA LEU A 46 -11.51 10.22 5.55
C LEU A 46 -11.52 9.46 4.22
N GLU A 47 -12.67 9.00 3.74
CA GLU A 47 -12.80 8.28 2.46
C GLU A 47 -12.39 9.13 1.25
N GLU A 48 -12.44 10.46 1.36
CA GLU A 48 -12.03 11.40 0.32
C GLU A 48 -10.51 11.75 0.34
N ILE A 49 -9.77 11.24 1.32
CA ILE A 49 -8.35 11.58 1.48
C ILE A 49 -7.54 11.19 0.24
N ASP A 50 -7.73 9.98 -0.30
CA ASP A 50 -6.96 9.52 -1.46
C ASP A 50 -7.25 10.39 -2.69
N SER A 51 -8.51 10.76 -2.92
CA SER A 51 -8.92 11.58 -4.06
C SER A 51 -8.36 13.00 -3.99
N ILE A 52 -8.49 13.67 -2.84
CA ILE A 52 -8.01 15.04 -2.68
C ILE A 52 -6.50 15.16 -2.69
N THR A 53 -5.79 14.18 -2.12
CA THR A 53 -4.32 14.20 -2.11
C THR A 53 -3.72 13.96 -3.49
N LYS A 54 -4.34 13.11 -4.32
CA LYS A 54 -3.99 12.92 -5.73
C LYS A 54 -4.28 14.19 -6.56
N MET A 55 -5.43 14.82 -6.36
CA MET A 55 -5.76 16.09 -7.01
C MET A 55 -4.71 17.16 -6.71
N VAL A 56 -4.28 17.28 -5.46
CA VAL A 56 -3.24 18.24 -5.08
C VAL A 56 -1.86 17.87 -5.67
N GLU A 57 -1.51 16.57 -5.74
CA GLU A 57 -0.31 16.10 -6.44
C GLU A 57 -0.31 16.54 -7.91
N GLU A 58 -1.43 16.38 -8.60
CA GLU A 58 -1.60 16.76 -10.01
C GLU A 58 -1.51 18.29 -10.22
N ILE A 59 -2.22 19.08 -9.42
CA ILE A 59 -2.24 20.55 -9.55
C ILE A 59 -0.85 21.14 -9.28
N THR A 60 -0.15 20.61 -8.30
CA THR A 60 1.14 21.17 -7.86
C THR A 60 2.34 20.58 -8.59
N ASN A 61 2.16 19.43 -9.24
CA ASN A 61 3.22 18.60 -9.82
C ASN A 61 4.31 18.23 -8.78
N ILE A 62 3.94 18.14 -7.49
CA ILE A 62 4.81 17.70 -6.40
C ILE A 62 4.41 16.27 -6.03
N PRO A 63 5.25 15.25 -6.32
CA PRO A 63 4.86 13.87 -6.13
C PRO A 63 4.78 13.47 -4.65
N ILE A 64 3.78 12.65 -4.33
CA ILE A 64 3.64 12.03 -3.03
C ILE A 64 4.67 10.90 -2.90
N HIS A 65 5.44 10.90 -1.82
CA HIS A 65 6.38 9.81 -1.54
C HIS A 65 5.66 8.47 -1.40
N ASN A 66 6.22 7.41 -2.02
CA ASN A 66 5.61 6.07 -2.04
C ASN A 66 5.34 5.48 -0.64
N ASN A 67 6.15 5.84 0.35
CA ASN A 67 6.05 5.39 1.74
C ASN A 67 5.50 6.44 2.69
N LYS A 68 4.87 7.51 2.17
CA LYS A 68 4.25 8.53 3.01
C LYS A 68 3.11 7.90 3.82
N PRO A 69 2.98 8.20 5.12
CA PRO A 69 1.83 7.76 5.89
C PRO A 69 0.51 8.19 5.24
N VAL A 70 -0.52 7.39 5.38
CA VAL A 70 -1.88 7.58 4.88
C VAL A 70 -2.00 7.57 3.36
N THR A 71 -1.17 8.31 2.63
CA THR A 71 -1.32 8.56 1.19
C THR A 71 -0.28 7.91 0.29
N GLY A 72 0.78 7.34 0.85
CA GLY A 72 1.84 6.69 0.08
C GLY A 72 1.36 5.49 -0.74
N LYS A 73 1.75 5.40 -1.99
CA LYS A 73 1.29 4.36 -2.94
C LYS A 73 1.55 2.93 -2.44
N ARG A 74 2.60 2.73 -1.62
CA ARG A 74 3.02 1.40 -1.15
C ARG A 74 2.48 1.02 0.22
N LEU A 75 1.68 1.85 0.84
CA LEU A 75 1.21 1.63 2.21
C LEU A 75 0.47 0.29 2.37
N PHE A 76 -0.32 -0.09 1.37
CA PHE A 76 -1.09 -1.33 1.36
C PHE A 76 -0.53 -2.38 0.38
N TRP A 77 0.76 -2.31 0.04
CA TRP A 77 1.40 -3.31 -0.80
C TRP A 77 2.11 -4.37 0.04
N LEU A 78 1.92 -5.62 -0.33
CA LEU A 78 2.60 -6.78 0.26
C LEU A 78 3.47 -7.46 -0.80
N GLU A 79 4.78 -7.47 -0.58
CA GLU A 79 5.77 -8.09 -1.48
C GLU A 79 6.37 -9.37 -0.88
N SER A 80 6.47 -9.45 0.44
CA SER A 80 7.08 -10.61 1.12
C SER A 80 6.08 -11.75 1.33
N GLY A 81 6.53 -13.00 1.16
CA GLY A 81 5.68 -14.19 1.30
C GLY A 81 5.08 -14.35 2.70
N VAL A 82 5.83 -14.03 3.77
CA VAL A 82 5.33 -14.19 5.14
C VAL A 82 4.13 -13.28 5.45
N PRO A 83 4.16 -11.97 5.17
CA PRO A 83 2.96 -11.13 5.30
C PRO A 83 1.80 -11.56 4.40
N VAL A 84 2.08 -12.02 3.17
CA VAL A 84 1.02 -12.49 2.27
C VAL A 84 0.32 -13.72 2.83
N GLN A 85 1.08 -14.71 3.30
CA GLN A 85 0.52 -15.91 3.94
C GLN A 85 -0.27 -15.57 5.22
N ALA A 86 0.24 -14.64 6.04
CA ALA A 86 -0.46 -14.18 7.22
C ALA A 86 -1.78 -13.49 6.86
N LYS A 87 -1.78 -12.62 5.83
CA LYS A 87 -2.99 -11.95 5.33
C LYS A 87 -4.06 -12.97 4.94
N THR A 88 -3.73 -13.96 4.10
CA THR A 88 -4.68 -14.98 3.64
C THR A 88 -5.32 -15.70 4.83
N ARG A 89 -4.51 -16.15 5.81
CA ARG A 89 -5.02 -16.84 7.01
C ARG A 89 -5.92 -15.96 7.88
N LEU A 90 -5.60 -14.67 7.99
CA LEU A 90 -6.38 -13.72 8.79
C LEU A 90 -7.70 -13.35 8.10
N GLU A 91 -7.71 -13.27 6.77
CA GLU A 91 -8.94 -13.07 5.99
C GLU A 91 -9.87 -14.27 6.11
N GLU A 92 -9.36 -15.50 6.01
CA GLU A 92 -10.12 -16.73 6.27
C GLU A 92 -10.68 -16.77 7.69
N GLY A 93 -9.94 -16.25 8.67
CA GLY A 93 -10.34 -16.12 10.06
C GLY A 93 -11.27 -14.93 10.36
N GLY A 94 -11.60 -14.09 9.39
CA GLY A 94 -12.42 -12.88 9.57
C GLY A 94 -11.72 -11.73 10.30
N ILE A 95 -10.37 -11.70 10.34
CA ILE A 95 -9.56 -10.72 11.08
C ILE A 95 -8.63 -9.96 10.13
N ALA A 96 -9.12 -9.61 8.95
CA ALA A 96 -8.33 -8.93 7.89
C ALA A 96 -7.60 -7.67 8.38
N ALA A 97 -8.21 -6.91 9.29
CA ALA A 97 -7.63 -5.68 9.86
C ALA A 97 -6.39 -5.90 10.72
N ALA A 98 -6.05 -7.14 11.11
CA ALA A 98 -4.91 -7.40 12.00
C ALA A 98 -3.53 -7.18 11.34
N MET A 99 -3.48 -7.06 10.01
CA MET A 99 -2.22 -6.87 9.25
C MET A 99 -1.89 -5.42 8.94
N THR A 100 -2.83 -4.52 9.12
CA THR A 100 -2.67 -3.10 8.81
C THR A 100 -3.14 -2.27 9.99
N PRO A 101 -2.59 -1.07 10.23
CA PRO A 101 -3.03 -0.20 11.33
C PRO A 101 -4.50 0.23 11.18
N TYR A 102 -5.04 0.18 9.98
CA TYR A 102 -6.44 0.41 9.62
C TYR A 102 -6.72 -0.17 8.23
N LEU A 103 -7.99 -0.35 7.89
CA LEU A 103 -8.41 -0.83 6.58
C LEU A 103 -8.24 0.26 5.51
N ALA A 104 -7.87 -0.13 4.30
CA ALA A 104 -7.58 0.81 3.21
C ALA A 104 -8.78 1.68 2.82
N GLU A 105 -9.98 1.11 2.86
CA GLU A 105 -11.23 1.81 2.56
C GLU A 105 -11.52 2.98 3.49
N ILE A 106 -11.02 2.98 4.74
CA ILE A 106 -11.21 4.10 5.68
C ILE A 106 -10.63 5.41 5.12
N VAL A 107 -9.59 5.31 4.30
CA VAL A 107 -8.93 6.47 3.69
C VAL A 107 -9.17 6.55 2.18
N GLY A 108 -10.22 5.90 1.69
CA GLY A 108 -10.64 5.92 0.28
C GLY A 108 -9.74 5.12 -0.65
N ARG A 109 -9.00 4.13 -0.13
CA ARG A 109 -8.06 3.34 -0.92
C ARG A 109 -8.57 1.93 -1.19
N GLU A 110 -8.09 1.36 -2.28
CA GLU A 110 -8.31 -0.04 -2.59
C GLU A 110 -7.61 -0.94 -1.56
N ASN A 111 -8.14 -2.15 -1.42
CA ASN A 111 -7.60 -3.19 -0.56
C ASN A 111 -6.11 -3.46 -0.80
N THR A 112 -5.50 -4.16 0.16
CA THR A 112 -4.12 -4.58 0.11
C THR A 112 -3.78 -5.28 -1.20
N LYS A 113 -2.80 -4.76 -1.92
CA LYS A 113 -2.32 -5.29 -3.19
C LYS A 113 -1.10 -6.19 -2.99
N ILE A 114 -1.16 -7.41 -3.51
CA ILE A 114 0.02 -8.26 -3.60
C ILE A 114 0.82 -7.83 -4.82
N VAL A 115 2.12 -7.61 -4.60
CA VAL A 115 3.05 -7.18 -5.65
C VAL A 115 4.23 -8.14 -5.73
N LEU A 116 4.87 -8.22 -6.89
CA LEU A 116 5.98 -9.12 -7.16
C LEU A 116 7.30 -8.37 -7.28
N GLY A 117 8.35 -8.90 -6.63
CA GLY A 117 9.67 -8.28 -6.65
C GLY A 117 10.74 -9.12 -5.94
N GLY A 118 11.79 -8.46 -5.48
CA GLY A 118 12.98 -9.12 -4.92
C GLY A 118 12.76 -9.92 -3.63
N SER A 119 11.63 -9.72 -2.95
CA SER A 119 11.27 -10.39 -1.69
C SER A 119 10.10 -11.39 -1.82
N SER A 120 9.56 -11.58 -3.03
CA SER A 120 8.40 -12.44 -3.26
C SER A 120 8.67 -13.91 -2.93
N GLY A 121 7.67 -14.58 -2.37
CA GLY A 121 7.68 -16.02 -2.07
C GLY A 121 6.76 -16.82 -3.01
N LYS A 122 6.61 -18.12 -2.74
CA LYS A 122 5.74 -19.02 -3.51
C LYS A 122 4.28 -18.55 -3.49
N GLU A 123 3.78 -18.22 -2.30
CA GLU A 123 2.41 -17.75 -2.11
C GLU A 123 2.11 -16.50 -2.93
N ASN A 124 3.07 -15.56 -3.03
CA ASN A 124 2.87 -14.38 -3.87
C ASN A 124 2.64 -14.75 -5.33
N ILE A 125 3.45 -15.70 -5.85
CA ILE A 125 3.34 -16.15 -7.24
C ILE A 125 2.02 -16.87 -7.47
N GLN A 126 1.64 -17.79 -6.58
CA GLN A 126 0.39 -18.55 -6.69
C GLN A 126 -0.83 -17.62 -6.69
N ILE A 127 -0.95 -16.74 -5.70
CA ILE A 127 -2.07 -15.79 -5.60
C ILE A 127 -2.11 -14.86 -6.84
N TYR A 128 -0.93 -14.45 -7.33
CA TYR A 128 -0.87 -13.57 -8.51
C TYR A 128 -1.32 -14.29 -9.78
N LEU A 129 -0.91 -15.56 -9.97
CA LEU A 129 -1.34 -16.41 -11.08
C LEU A 129 -2.84 -16.72 -11.03
N GLU A 130 -3.36 -17.03 -9.85
CA GLU A 130 -4.79 -17.26 -9.60
C GLU A 130 -5.61 -16.00 -9.91
N GLY A 131 -5.14 -14.83 -9.46
CA GLY A 131 -5.78 -13.54 -9.76
C GLY A 131 -5.85 -13.21 -11.26
N LEU A 132 -4.87 -13.67 -12.03
CA LEU A 132 -4.83 -13.52 -13.49
C LEU A 132 -5.47 -14.71 -14.23
N ASN A 133 -5.98 -15.74 -13.52
CA ASN A 133 -6.49 -16.98 -14.09
C ASN A 133 -5.49 -17.69 -15.03
N LEU A 134 -4.21 -17.66 -14.67
CA LEU A 134 -3.13 -18.28 -15.45
C LEU A 134 -2.87 -19.71 -14.94
N PRO A 135 -2.86 -20.73 -15.84
CA PRO A 135 -2.55 -22.11 -15.45
C PRO A 135 -1.06 -22.27 -15.12
N TYR A 136 -0.76 -23.10 -14.13
CA TYR A 136 0.61 -23.43 -13.75
C TYR A 136 0.71 -24.84 -13.17
N LYS A 137 1.95 -25.37 -13.10
CA LYS A 137 2.26 -26.60 -12.38
C LYS A 137 3.14 -26.24 -11.17
N ASP A 138 3.11 -27.07 -10.14
CA ASP A 138 3.91 -26.86 -8.93
C ASP A 138 5.41 -26.76 -9.23
N GLU A 139 5.91 -27.49 -10.24
CA GLU A 139 7.31 -27.46 -10.68
C GLU A 139 7.75 -26.12 -11.30
N ASP A 140 6.80 -25.30 -11.76
CA ASP A 140 7.06 -23.99 -12.36
C ASP A 140 7.19 -22.90 -11.31
N ILE A 141 6.54 -23.06 -10.15
CA ILE A 141 6.49 -22.05 -9.09
C ILE A 141 7.91 -21.69 -8.62
N ASP A 142 8.77 -22.64 -8.39
CA ASP A 142 10.14 -22.38 -7.91
C ASP A 142 10.96 -21.59 -8.94
N LYS A 143 10.81 -21.89 -10.22
CA LYS A 143 11.47 -21.18 -11.32
C LYS A 143 10.94 -19.75 -11.45
N LEU A 144 9.62 -19.58 -11.33
CA LEU A 144 8.97 -18.27 -11.36
C LEU A 144 9.44 -17.40 -10.18
N VAL A 145 9.49 -17.95 -8.96
CA VAL A 145 10.00 -17.25 -7.77
C VAL A 145 11.43 -16.79 -7.98
N GLU A 146 12.31 -17.67 -8.47
CA GLU A 146 13.72 -17.34 -8.71
C GLU A 146 13.87 -16.20 -9.72
N LYS A 147 13.17 -16.31 -10.85
CA LYS A 147 13.24 -15.31 -11.93
C LYS A 147 12.65 -13.97 -11.51
N VAL A 148 11.49 -13.96 -10.84
CA VAL A 148 10.86 -12.75 -10.28
C VAL A 148 11.79 -12.05 -9.29
N LYS A 149 12.43 -12.80 -8.38
CA LYS A 149 13.40 -12.23 -7.44
C LYS A 149 14.59 -11.62 -8.14
N LEU A 150 15.12 -12.30 -9.17
CA LEU A 150 16.26 -11.83 -9.94
C LEU A 150 15.94 -10.50 -10.63
N GLU A 151 14.84 -10.44 -11.37
CA GLU A 151 14.44 -9.24 -12.09
C GLU A 151 14.05 -8.10 -11.14
N GLY A 152 13.31 -8.39 -10.05
CA GLY A 152 12.97 -7.41 -9.04
C GLY A 152 14.19 -6.76 -8.38
N ARG A 153 15.24 -7.55 -8.09
CA ARG A 153 16.52 -7.03 -7.57
C ARG A 153 17.30 -6.23 -8.59
N LYS A 154 17.31 -6.68 -9.84
CA LYS A 154 17.97 -5.98 -10.97
C LYS A 154 17.34 -4.62 -11.20
N HIS A 155 16.00 -4.55 -11.22
CA HIS A 155 15.26 -3.30 -11.40
C HIS A 155 15.17 -2.44 -10.13
N ARG A 156 15.45 -3.01 -8.95
CA ARG A 156 15.32 -2.37 -7.62
C ARG A 156 13.92 -1.80 -7.35
N ARG A 157 12.91 -2.47 -7.91
CA ARG A 157 11.48 -2.15 -7.72
C ARG A 157 10.64 -3.40 -7.92
N VAL A 158 9.38 -3.30 -7.57
CA VAL A 158 8.38 -4.31 -7.94
C VAL A 158 8.22 -4.36 -9.46
N LEU A 159 7.90 -5.54 -9.98
CA LEU A 159 7.66 -5.77 -11.39
C LEU A 159 6.29 -5.22 -11.80
N THR A 160 6.17 -4.82 -13.06
CA THR A 160 4.87 -4.57 -13.68
C THR A 160 4.21 -5.90 -14.05
N GLU A 161 2.91 -5.87 -14.32
CA GLU A 161 2.19 -7.05 -14.78
C GLU A 161 2.75 -7.58 -16.10
N GLU A 162 3.10 -6.69 -17.04
CA GLU A 162 3.71 -7.05 -18.32
C GLU A 162 5.03 -7.79 -18.12
N GLU A 163 5.92 -7.27 -17.26
CA GLU A 163 7.20 -7.92 -16.94
C GLU A 163 7.01 -9.30 -16.30
N PHE A 164 5.97 -9.46 -15.49
CA PHE A 164 5.64 -10.77 -14.92
C PHE A 164 5.10 -11.73 -15.99
N LEU A 165 4.22 -11.26 -16.87
CA LEU A 165 3.68 -12.07 -17.98
C LEU A 165 4.77 -12.54 -18.95
N ASP A 166 5.78 -11.72 -19.21
CA ASP A 166 6.94 -12.11 -20.00
C ASP A 166 7.71 -13.26 -19.31
N ILE A 167 7.98 -13.14 -18.01
CA ILE A 167 8.61 -14.21 -17.22
C ILE A 167 7.76 -15.49 -17.22
N TYR A 168 6.46 -15.36 -17.06
CA TYR A 168 5.54 -16.49 -17.07
C TYR A 168 5.56 -17.21 -18.42
N ASN A 169 5.48 -16.48 -19.52
CA ASN A 169 5.50 -17.05 -20.87
C ASN A 169 6.82 -17.77 -21.19
N ASP A 170 7.95 -17.28 -20.68
CA ASP A 170 9.27 -17.89 -20.86
C ASP A 170 9.42 -19.23 -20.09
N ILE A 171 8.66 -19.43 -19.00
CA ILE A 171 8.83 -20.58 -18.10
C ILE A 171 7.72 -21.63 -18.31
N VAL A 172 6.48 -21.20 -18.49
CA VAL A 172 5.30 -22.08 -18.45
C VAL A 172 4.79 -22.43 -19.86
N LYS A 173 5.05 -21.60 -20.86
CA LYS A 173 4.70 -21.86 -22.28
C LYS A 173 5.88 -22.33 -23.09
#